data_765f2c9e897f27b443eeac6d29c0e0fe
#
_entry.id   765f2c9e897f27b443eeac6d29c0e0fe
#
_cell.length_a   1.000
_cell.length_b   1.000
_cell.length_c   1.000
_cell.angle_alpha   90.00
_cell.angle_beta   90.00
_cell.angle_gamma   90.00
#
_symmetry.space_group_name_H-M   'P 1'
#
loop_
_entity.id
_entity.type
_entity.pdbx_description
1 polymer ?
#
loop_
_entity_poly.entity_id
_entity_poly.type
_entity_poly.pdbx_seq_one_letter_code
_entity_poly.pdbx_strand_id
1 'polypeptide(L)'
;IFKPEKLKQDFQFKYDIPYREYFFDIEPGVRINGLHFFRDNPAGLILYFHGNSRSIKGWAKYARDFYRYNYDVVLVDYRGFGKSTGKRGEKEMLSDMQFVYKTLLETYPEQHIIVYGRSIGSGFASKIASDNSPRFLILDAPYYSFLKVVERFLPILPVRYVLRFHLRTD
;
A
#
# COMPACT_ATOMS: atom_id res chain seq x y z
N ILE A 1 0.23 -17.22 1.19
CA ILE A 1 1.22 -16.19 0.80
C ILE A 1 0.98 -14.90 1.59
N PHE A 2 -0.18 -14.26 1.46
CA PHE A 2 -0.55 -13.09 2.27
C PHE A 2 -0.92 -13.50 3.70
N LYS A 3 -0.44 -12.73 4.68
CA LYS A 3 -0.72 -12.93 6.11
C LYS A 3 -1.44 -11.70 6.71
N PRO A 4 -2.69 -11.43 6.27
CA PRO A 4 -3.42 -10.26 6.74
C PRO A 4 -3.84 -10.39 8.20
N GLU A 5 -3.75 -9.29 8.94
CA GLU A 5 -4.52 -9.07 10.16
C GLU A 5 -5.87 -8.50 9.76
N LYS A 6 -6.97 -9.08 10.24
CA LYS A 6 -8.31 -8.53 10.11
C LYS A 6 -8.62 -7.67 11.31
N LEU A 7 -9.21 -6.51 11.07
CA LEU A 7 -9.71 -5.62 12.11
C LEU A 7 -11.23 -5.53 12.03
N LYS A 8 -11.88 -5.38 13.18
CA LYS A 8 -13.30 -5.05 13.23
C LYS A 8 -13.53 -3.66 12.63
N GLN A 9 -14.69 -3.41 12.04
CA GLN A 9 -14.99 -2.11 11.41
C GLN A 9 -15.01 -0.96 12.44
N ASP A 10 -15.39 -1.25 13.69
CA ASP A 10 -15.41 -0.31 14.81
C ASP A 10 -14.06 -0.16 15.53
N PHE A 11 -12.99 -0.84 15.06
CA PHE A 11 -11.66 -0.70 15.65
C PHE A 11 -11.19 0.75 15.59
N GLN A 12 -10.76 1.31 16.73
CA GLN A 12 -10.24 2.67 16.81
C GLN A 12 -8.71 2.66 16.80
N PHE A 13 -8.13 3.31 15.80
CA PHE A 13 -6.70 3.55 15.77
C PHE A 13 -6.31 4.56 16.86
N LYS A 14 -5.08 4.47 17.38
CA LYS A 14 -4.55 5.40 18.38
C LYS A 14 -3.08 5.69 18.06
N TYR A 15 -2.81 6.91 17.63
CA TYR A 15 -1.47 7.41 17.36
C TYR A 15 -1.32 8.80 17.99
N ASP A 16 -0.09 9.16 18.30
CA ASP A 16 0.28 10.42 18.97
C ASP A 16 0.63 11.57 17.99
N ILE A 17 0.51 11.31 16.69
CA ILE A 17 0.62 12.32 15.63
C ILE A 17 -0.74 12.50 14.95
N PRO A 18 -1.08 13.70 14.46
CA PRO A 18 -2.37 13.96 13.82
C PRO A 18 -2.63 13.02 12.64
N TYR A 19 -3.80 12.42 12.61
CA TYR A 19 -4.20 11.53 11.51
C TYR A 19 -5.71 11.57 11.30
N ARG A 20 -6.13 11.12 10.11
CA ARG A 20 -7.52 10.81 9.77
C ARG A 20 -7.62 9.42 9.18
N GLU A 21 -8.68 8.72 9.48
CA GLU A 21 -9.02 7.47 8.82
C GLU A 21 -9.87 7.76 7.59
N TYR A 22 -9.53 7.13 6.46
CA TYR A 22 -10.26 7.23 5.19
C TYR A 22 -10.72 5.87 4.71
N PHE A 23 -11.80 5.91 3.94
CA PHE A 23 -12.27 4.78 3.16
C PHE A 23 -12.41 5.22 1.71
N PHE A 24 -11.70 4.55 0.82
CA PHE A 24 -11.84 4.71 -0.62
C PHE A 24 -12.87 3.71 -1.11
N ASP A 25 -14.02 4.18 -1.56
CA ASP A 25 -15.09 3.35 -2.10
C ASP A 25 -14.77 2.98 -3.55
N ILE A 26 -14.33 1.74 -3.77
CA ILE A 26 -13.84 1.25 -5.06
C ILE A 26 -15.01 0.81 -5.95
N GLU A 27 -15.88 -0.03 -5.40
CA GLU A 27 -17.06 -0.60 -6.04
C GLU A 27 -18.07 -1.07 -4.97
N PRO A 28 -19.31 -1.37 -5.31
CA PRO A 28 -20.29 -1.84 -4.33
C PRO A 28 -19.76 -2.99 -3.47
N GLY A 29 -19.72 -2.77 -2.14
CA GLY A 29 -19.20 -3.74 -1.16
C GLY A 29 -17.68 -3.81 -1.03
N VAL A 30 -16.92 -3.01 -1.79
CA VAL A 30 -15.45 -2.98 -1.71
C VAL A 30 -14.95 -1.60 -1.33
N ARG A 31 -14.31 -1.52 -0.17
CA ARG A 31 -13.69 -0.31 0.36
C ARG A 31 -12.24 -0.59 0.76
N ILE A 32 -11.37 0.34 0.46
CA ILE A 32 -9.97 0.34 0.90
C ILE A 32 -9.84 1.29 2.08
N ASN A 33 -9.38 0.77 3.21
CA ASN A 33 -9.11 1.56 4.41
C ASN A 33 -7.73 2.17 4.35
N GLY A 34 -7.60 3.43 4.71
CA GLY A 34 -6.35 4.15 4.77
C GLY A 34 -6.24 5.04 6.01
N LEU A 35 -5.01 5.33 6.40
CA LEU A 35 -4.66 6.31 7.40
C LEU A 35 -3.84 7.42 6.77
N HIS A 36 -4.28 8.64 6.92
CA HIS A 36 -3.60 9.84 6.48
C HIS A 36 -3.05 10.59 7.69
N PHE A 37 -1.74 10.57 7.85
CA PHE A 37 -1.02 11.41 8.79
C PHE A 37 -0.67 12.72 8.13
N PHE A 38 -1.20 13.81 8.64
CA PHE A 38 -1.13 15.12 7.97
C PHE A 38 -0.35 16.14 8.79
N ARG A 39 0.16 17.15 8.11
CA ARG A 39 0.91 18.26 8.67
C ARG A 39 0.33 19.61 8.22
N ASP A 40 0.72 20.65 8.92
CA ASP A 40 0.48 22.02 8.45
C ASP A 40 1.49 22.33 7.33
N ASN A 41 0.97 22.72 6.14
CA ASN A 41 1.76 23.07 4.95
C ASN A 41 2.80 22.00 4.56
N PRO A 42 2.39 20.76 4.21
CA PRO A 42 3.30 19.70 3.85
C PRO A 42 4.04 20.01 2.53
N ALA A 43 5.29 19.56 2.43
CA ALA A 43 6.07 19.62 1.19
C ALA A 43 5.52 18.71 0.08
N GLY A 44 4.67 17.76 0.44
CA GLY A 44 4.05 16.80 -0.45
C GLY A 44 3.49 15.61 0.33
N LEU A 45 3.24 14.53 -0.40
CA LEU A 45 2.65 13.31 0.12
C LEU A 45 3.58 12.10 -0.09
N ILE A 46 3.65 11.21 0.89
CA ILE A 46 4.19 9.87 0.74
C ILE A 46 3.02 8.88 0.74
N LEU A 47 2.76 8.24 -0.40
CA LEU A 47 1.85 7.11 -0.49
C LEU A 47 2.62 5.82 -0.19
N TYR A 48 2.29 5.19 0.94
CA TYR A 48 3.02 4.07 1.49
C TYR A 48 2.28 2.75 1.29
N PHE A 49 2.87 1.85 0.51
CA PHE A 49 2.43 0.47 0.32
C PHE A 49 3.20 -0.48 1.23
N HIS A 50 2.50 -1.08 2.18
CA HIS A 50 3.11 -1.88 3.23
C HIS A 50 3.47 -3.32 2.80
N GLY A 51 4.19 -4.02 3.67
CA GLY A 51 4.61 -5.41 3.44
C GLY A 51 3.48 -6.44 3.63
N ASN A 52 3.81 -7.71 3.42
CA ASN A 52 2.88 -8.84 3.27
C ASN A 52 2.04 -9.18 4.51
N SER A 53 2.38 -8.72 5.69
CA SER A 53 1.77 -9.18 6.93
C SER A 53 1.08 -8.07 7.71
N ARG A 54 0.20 -8.44 8.67
CA ARG A 54 -0.53 -7.52 9.55
C ARG A 54 -1.54 -6.65 8.80
N SER A 55 -1.70 -5.39 9.24
CA SER A 55 -2.55 -4.34 8.67
C SER A 55 -1.86 -3.00 8.87
N ILE A 56 -2.42 -1.92 8.35
CA ILE A 56 -1.91 -0.55 8.59
C ILE A 56 -1.80 -0.24 10.08
N LYS A 57 -2.58 -0.87 10.96
CA LYS A 57 -2.40 -0.78 12.41
C LYS A 57 -0.96 -1.04 12.86
N GLY A 58 -0.34 -2.08 12.32
CA GLY A 58 1.05 -2.44 12.64
C GLY A 58 2.09 -1.63 11.85
N TRP A 59 1.73 -1.15 10.65
CA TRP A 59 2.63 -0.44 9.75
C TRP A 59 2.65 1.06 9.98
N ALA A 60 1.57 1.67 10.47
CA ALA A 60 1.45 3.11 10.62
C ALA A 60 2.49 3.74 11.56
N LYS A 61 3.13 2.95 12.43
CA LYS A 61 4.27 3.43 13.23
C LYS A 61 5.41 4.01 12.39
N TYR A 62 5.58 3.53 11.15
CA TYR A 62 6.62 4.01 10.23
C TYR A 62 6.27 5.38 9.62
N ALA A 63 5.02 5.85 9.70
CA ALA A 63 4.66 7.20 9.28
C ALA A 63 5.50 8.26 10.01
N ARG A 64 5.86 7.99 11.28
CA ARG A 64 6.70 8.87 12.10
C ARG A 64 8.10 9.09 11.50
N ASP A 65 8.66 8.12 10.80
CA ASP A 65 9.98 8.23 10.18
C ASP A 65 9.98 9.28 9.07
N PHE A 66 8.85 9.43 8.37
CA PHE A 66 8.66 10.40 7.28
C PHE A 66 8.11 11.74 7.77
N TYR A 67 7.36 11.73 8.87
CA TYR A 67 6.74 12.91 9.43
C TYR A 67 7.74 14.04 9.72
N ARG A 68 8.98 13.70 10.14
CA ARG A 68 10.07 14.68 10.37
C ARG A 68 10.53 15.42 9.11
N TYR A 69 10.23 14.91 7.92
CA TYR A 69 10.63 15.52 6.64
C TYR A 69 9.58 16.47 6.07
N ASN A 70 8.57 16.82 6.85
CA ASN A 70 7.47 17.69 6.44
C ASN A 70 6.63 17.16 5.27
N TYR A 71 6.44 15.84 5.19
CA TYR A 71 5.51 15.19 4.26
C TYR A 71 4.28 14.67 5.01
N ASP A 72 3.13 14.76 4.35
CA ASP A 72 1.99 13.92 4.71
C ASP A 72 2.30 12.46 4.38
N VAL A 73 1.66 11.53 5.09
CA VAL A 73 1.83 10.11 4.83
C VAL A 73 0.47 9.44 4.74
N VAL A 74 0.17 8.81 3.62
CA VAL A 74 -1.01 7.96 3.47
C VAL A 74 -0.57 6.50 3.37
N LEU A 75 -1.04 5.68 4.33
CA LEU A 75 -0.91 4.23 4.28
C LEU A 75 -2.27 3.62 3.97
N VAL A 76 -2.30 2.58 3.15
CA VAL A 76 -3.54 1.88 2.79
C VAL A 76 -3.43 0.38 3.03
N ASP A 77 -4.52 -0.22 3.50
CA ASP A 77 -4.67 -1.67 3.57
C ASP A 77 -5.20 -2.22 2.24
N TYR A 78 -4.60 -3.29 1.73
CA TYR A 78 -5.10 -3.97 0.54
C TYR A 78 -6.42 -4.70 0.83
N ARG A 79 -7.16 -5.09 -0.24
CA ARG A 79 -8.34 -5.96 -0.09
C ARG A 79 -8.06 -7.12 0.86
N GLY A 80 -8.91 -7.27 1.86
CA GLY A 80 -8.81 -8.34 2.83
C GLY A 80 -7.76 -8.15 3.92
N PHE A 81 -7.15 -6.97 4.05
CA PHE A 81 -6.33 -6.54 5.17
C PHE A 81 -7.09 -5.53 6.04
N GLY A 82 -6.80 -5.50 7.34
CA GLY A 82 -7.37 -4.56 8.29
C GLY A 82 -8.89 -4.45 8.18
N LYS A 83 -9.37 -3.24 7.96
CA LYS A 83 -10.79 -2.94 7.71
C LYS A 83 -11.16 -2.96 6.22
N SER A 84 -10.19 -3.12 5.30
CA SER A 84 -10.46 -3.19 3.87
C SER A 84 -11.27 -4.44 3.52
N THR A 85 -12.26 -4.26 2.63
CA THR A 85 -13.16 -5.33 2.19
C THR A 85 -12.77 -5.86 0.81
N GLY A 86 -13.52 -6.80 0.30
CA GLY A 86 -13.32 -7.39 -1.03
C GLY A 86 -12.41 -8.61 -1.05
N LYS A 87 -12.53 -9.38 -2.14
CA LYS A 87 -11.74 -10.59 -2.39
C LYS A 87 -10.40 -10.19 -3.02
N ARG A 88 -9.32 -10.79 -2.53
CA ARG A 88 -7.98 -10.55 -3.05
C ARG A 88 -7.79 -11.17 -4.42
N GLY A 89 -7.33 -10.38 -5.36
CA GLY A 89 -6.83 -10.75 -6.66
C GLY A 89 -5.76 -9.76 -7.06
N GLU A 90 -4.76 -10.16 -7.85
CA GLU A 90 -3.65 -9.26 -8.23
C GLU A 90 -4.15 -8.08 -9.04
N LYS A 91 -4.95 -8.36 -10.08
CA LYS A 91 -5.52 -7.34 -10.96
C LYS A 91 -6.38 -6.34 -10.18
N GLU A 92 -7.25 -6.85 -9.32
CA GLU A 92 -8.14 -6.02 -8.49
C GLU A 92 -7.34 -5.16 -7.53
N MET A 93 -6.34 -5.73 -6.85
CA MET A 93 -5.52 -4.98 -5.90
C MET A 93 -4.66 -3.91 -6.59
N LEU A 94 -4.13 -4.18 -7.78
CA LEU A 94 -3.43 -3.18 -8.59
C LEU A 94 -4.35 -2.04 -9.01
N SER A 95 -5.56 -2.38 -9.48
CA SER A 95 -6.59 -1.39 -9.83
C SER A 95 -7.00 -0.53 -8.63
N ASP A 96 -7.16 -1.14 -7.45
CA ASP A 96 -7.48 -0.41 -6.21
C ASP A 96 -6.38 0.61 -5.87
N MET A 97 -5.12 0.20 -5.94
CA MET A 97 -4.00 1.10 -5.62
C MET A 97 -3.90 2.23 -6.64
N GLN A 98 -4.22 1.97 -7.92
CA GLN A 98 -4.32 3.00 -8.94
C GLN A 98 -5.48 3.97 -8.65
N PHE A 99 -6.63 3.47 -8.23
CA PHE A 99 -7.77 4.31 -7.82
C PHE A 99 -7.39 5.21 -6.63
N VAL A 100 -6.78 4.65 -5.58
CA VAL A 100 -6.27 5.41 -4.44
C VAL A 100 -5.31 6.51 -4.89
N TYR A 101 -4.33 6.17 -5.74
CA TYR A 101 -3.39 7.15 -6.28
C TYR A 101 -4.09 8.29 -7.02
N LYS A 102 -5.03 7.96 -7.91
CA LYS A 102 -5.80 8.97 -8.67
C LYS A 102 -6.65 9.87 -7.77
N THR A 103 -7.26 9.32 -6.73
CA THR A 103 -8.01 10.12 -5.74
C THR A 103 -7.09 11.10 -5.00
N LEU A 104 -5.85 10.70 -4.68
CA LEU A 104 -4.90 11.59 -4.01
C LEU A 104 -4.40 12.73 -4.92
N LEU A 105 -4.43 12.57 -6.26
CA LEU A 105 -4.12 13.64 -7.21
C LEU A 105 -5.12 14.82 -7.15
N GLU A 106 -6.33 14.61 -6.62
CA GLU A 106 -7.31 15.68 -6.43
C GLU A 106 -6.83 16.71 -5.37
N THR A 107 -5.93 16.29 -4.48
CA THR A 107 -5.43 17.13 -3.38
C THR A 107 -3.95 17.48 -3.56
N TYR A 108 -3.14 16.57 -4.09
CA TYR A 108 -1.69 16.74 -4.21
C TYR A 108 -1.26 16.79 -5.66
N PRO A 109 -0.52 17.83 -6.10
CA PRO A 109 0.12 17.83 -7.40
C PRO A 109 1.02 16.59 -7.55
N GLU A 110 0.98 15.93 -8.69
CA GLU A 110 1.66 14.65 -8.91
C GLU A 110 3.18 14.72 -8.64
N GLN A 111 3.80 15.85 -9.05
CA GLN A 111 5.21 16.13 -8.78
C GLN A 111 5.56 16.33 -7.29
N HIS A 112 4.58 16.31 -6.40
CA HIS A 112 4.78 16.35 -4.95
C HIS A 112 4.46 15.02 -4.27
N ILE A 113 4.10 13.98 -5.04
CA ILE A 113 3.82 12.64 -4.51
C ILE A 113 5.06 11.77 -4.61
N ILE A 114 5.44 11.17 -3.50
CA ILE A 114 6.45 10.10 -3.41
C ILE A 114 5.70 8.80 -3.20
N VAL A 115 5.96 7.81 -4.07
CA VAL A 115 5.40 6.47 -3.91
C VAL A 115 6.45 5.59 -3.22
N TYR A 116 6.07 5.03 -2.08
CA TYR A 116 6.95 4.18 -1.26
C TYR A 116 6.37 2.78 -1.18
N GLY A 117 7.17 1.76 -1.49
CA GLY A 117 6.77 0.37 -1.41
C GLY A 117 7.75 -0.47 -0.61
N ARG A 118 7.25 -1.20 0.40
CA ARG A 118 8.06 -2.10 1.21
C ARG A 118 7.72 -3.56 0.94
N SER A 119 8.74 -4.38 0.66
CA SER A 119 8.59 -5.82 0.40
C SER A 119 7.53 -6.04 -0.70
N ILE A 120 6.43 -6.75 -0.45
CA ILE A 120 5.37 -6.93 -1.45
C ILE A 120 4.76 -5.61 -1.94
N GLY A 121 4.76 -4.57 -1.09
CA GLY A 121 4.36 -3.22 -1.46
C GLY A 121 5.20 -2.60 -2.58
N SER A 122 6.44 -3.07 -2.77
CA SER A 122 7.29 -2.60 -3.87
C SER A 122 6.71 -2.93 -5.26
N GLY A 123 6.01 -4.06 -5.41
CA GLY A 123 5.31 -4.38 -6.66
C GLY A 123 4.15 -3.42 -6.97
N PHE A 124 3.37 -3.04 -5.97
CA PHE A 124 2.33 -2.01 -6.14
C PHE A 124 2.93 -0.64 -6.43
N ALA A 125 3.97 -0.25 -5.69
CA ALA A 125 4.68 1.02 -5.88
C ALA A 125 5.30 1.13 -7.29
N SER A 126 5.97 0.09 -7.77
CA SER A 126 6.54 0.04 -9.11
C SER A 126 5.46 0.16 -10.19
N LYS A 127 4.33 -0.55 -10.04
CA LYS A 127 3.22 -0.45 -10.99
C LYS A 127 2.65 0.96 -11.03
N ILE A 128 2.42 1.60 -9.88
CA ILE A 128 1.96 2.99 -9.85
C ILE A 128 2.96 3.92 -10.55
N ALA A 129 4.25 3.78 -10.27
CA ALA A 129 5.27 4.62 -10.88
C ALA A 129 5.45 4.36 -12.38
N SER A 130 5.18 3.14 -12.87
CA SER A 130 5.23 2.82 -14.32
C SER A 130 4.06 3.41 -15.10
N ASP A 131 2.91 3.58 -14.46
CA ASP A 131 1.68 4.06 -15.12
C ASP A 131 1.46 5.58 -14.93
N ASN A 132 2.27 6.23 -14.08
CA ASN A 132 2.10 7.64 -13.69
C ASN A 132 3.48 8.32 -13.54
N SER A 133 3.50 9.59 -13.12
CA SER A 133 4.73 10.38 -13.00
C SER A 133 4.91 10.96 -11.58
N PRO A 134 4.96 10.13 -10.53
CA PRO A 134 5.22 10.63 -9.18
C PRO A 134 6.63 11.25 -9.10
N ARG A 135 6.84 12.11 -8.11
CA ARG A 135 8.12 12.78 -7.88
C ARG A 135 9.27 11.79 -7.71
N PHE A 136 9.05 10.76 -6.88
CA PHE A 136 10.01 9.69 -6.62
C PHE A 136 9.30 8.37 -6.38
N LEU A 137 9.99 7.29 -6.75
CA LEU A 137 9.70 5.92 -6.34
C LEU A 137 10.78 5.48 -5.35
N ILE A 138 10.36 5.04 -4.16
CA ILE A 138 11.25 4.49 -3.14
C ILE A 138 10.86 3.03 -2.89
N LEU A 139 11.80 2.12 -3.07
CA LEU A 139 11.61 0.69 -2.85
C LEU A 139 12.47 0.23 -1.68
N ASP A 140 11.81 -0.28 -0.63
CA ASP A 140 12.42 -0.83 0.58
C ASP A 140 12.32 -2.36 0.56
N ALA A 141 13.46 -3.03 0.58
CA ALA A 141 13.55 -4.49 0.45
C ALA A 141 12.77 -5.04 -0.77
N PRO A 142 13.01 -4.49 -1.99
CA PRO A 142 12.30 -4.93 -3.19
C PRO A 142 12.68 -6.36 -3.58
N TYR A 143 11.85 -6.96 -4.42
CA TYR A 143 12.11 -8.24 -5.07
C TYR A 143 11.94 -8.06 -6.58
N TYR A 144 12.74 -8.74 -7.38
CA TYR A 144 12.60 -8.70 -8.84
C TYR A 144 11.28 -9.31 -9.32
N SER A 145 10.93 -10.48 -8.78
CA SER A 145 9.71 -11.20 -9.12
C SER A 145 9.19 -11.94 -7.90
N PHE A 146 7.91 -11.74 -7.58
CA PHE A 146 7.27 -12.43 -6.47
C PHE A 146 7.23 -13.95 -6.65
N LEU A 147 7.08 -14.41 -7.89
CA LEU A 147 7.19 -15.83 -8.25
C LEU A 147 8.54 -16.40 -7.80
N LYS A 148 9.66 -15.75 -8.17
CA LYS A 148 11.01 -16.21 -7.79
C LYS A 148 11.23 -16.22 -6.27
N VAL A 149 10.64 -15.26 -5.55
CA VAL A 149 10.68 -15.28 -4.08
C VAL A 149 9.99 -16.53 -3.54
N VAL A 150 8.80 -16.85 -4.02
CA VAL A 150 8.04 -18.02 -3.55
C VAL A 150 8.71 -19.32 -3.95
N GLU A 151 9.24 -19.45 -5.17
CA GLU A 151 10.02 -20.61 -5.64
C GLU A 151 11.23 -20.90 -4.74
N ARG A 152 11.90 -19.85 -4.26
CA ARG A 152 13.05 -20.00 -3.34
C ARG A 152 12.66 -20.60 -1.98
N PHE A 153 11.45 -20.27 -1.48
CA PHE A 153 10.95 -20.79 -0.19
C PHE A 153 10.25 -22.15 -0.31
N LEU A 154 9.77 -22.49 -1.51
CA LEU A 154 8.99 -23.70 -1.78
C LEU A 154 9.53 -24.42 -3.04
N PRO A 155 10.79 -24.85 -3.05
CA PRO A 155 11.46 -25.33 -4.27
C PRO A 155 10.87 -26.64 -4.86
N ILE A 156 10.15 -27.40 -4.03
CA ILE A 156 9.57 -28.70 -4.43
C ILE A 156 8.16 -28.54 -5.04
N LEU A 157 7.51 -27.39 -4.84
CA LEU A 157 6.16 -27.16 -5.34
C LEU A 157 6.20 -26.52 -6.74
N PRO A 158 5.30 -26.91 -7.66
CA PRO A 158 5.17 -26.29 -8.96
C PRO A 158 4.51 -24.90 -8.85
N VAL A 159 5.20 -23.98 -8.15
CA VAL A 159 4.67 -22.66 -7.73
C VAL A 159 4.15 -21.87 -8.91
N ARG A 160 4.80 -21.99 -10.09
CA ARG A 160 4.38 -21.29 -11.33
C ARG A 160 2.93 -21.56 -11.72
N TYR A 161 2.40 -22.76 -11.45
CA TYR A 161 1.04 -23.15 -11.82
C TYR A 161 0.01 -22.87 -10.72
N VAL A 162 0.47 -22.62 -9.49
CA VAL A 162 -0.40 -22.44 -8.31
C VAL A 162 -0.45 -21.00 -7.84
N LEU A 163 0.61 -20.22 -8.14
CA LEU A 163 0.71 -18.83 -7.71
C LEU A 163 -0.23 -17.94 -8.51
N ARG A 164 -1.12 -17.24 -7.80
CA ARG A 164 -2.10 -16.30 -8.38
C ARG A 164 -1.60 -14.84 -8.42
N PHE A 165 -0.38 -14.59 -7.95
CA PHE A 165 0.21 -13.26 -7.87
C PHE A 165 1.59 -13.28 -8.51
N HIS A 166 1.79 -12.44 -9.51
CA HIS A 166 3.02 -12.35 -10.31
C HIS A 166 3.64 -10.95 -10.23
N LEU A 167 3.35 -10.20 -9.15
CA LEU A 167 3.88 -8.86 -8.93
C LEU A 167 5.38 -8.79 -9.24
N ARG A 168 5.79 -7.76 -9.96
CA ARG A 168 7.18 -7.48 -10.37
C ARG A 168 7.54 -6.05 -9.98
N THR A 169 8.83 -5.76 -9.96
CA THR A 169 9.38 -4.43 -9.65
C THR A 169 10.28 -3.89 -10.75
N ASP A 170 10.37 -4.60 -11.87
CA ASP A 170 11.08 -4.22 -13.10
C ASP A 170 10.16 -3.60 -14.15
#